data_eacdb25557b51508301127f313a56a2b
#
_entry.id   eacdb25557b51508301127f313a56a2b
#
_cell.length_a   1.000
_cell.length_b   1.000
_cell.length_c   1.000
_cell.angle_alpha   90.00
_cell.angle_beta   90.00
_cell.angle_gamma   90.00
#
_symmetry.space_group_name_H-M   'P 1'
#
loop_
_entity.id
_entity.type
_entity.pdbx_description
1 polymer ?
#
loop_
_entity_poly.entity_id
_entity_poly.type
_entity_poly.pdbx_seq_one_letter_code
_entity_poly.pdbx_strand_id
1 'polypeptide(L)'
;KKETENGQKAVVNIFQHFQVLADNLTSRFSSLIYPAVRWIHRSGKGLADFGYEQINDVHLARLHFYPDSTDIFQDVGIADGLSIVFKDREKSCGGFVYAYSKRGETTEVQMLNPGHTLMALNPIAEKISQKIQDFVRADYDYISNSVLPRSLFSIESDFVENNPMLVRPYREGECLSNDEIKLFTNDRAGKAGRATWYVTNRSVIKTGKEFLHRWKVVVSSANAGGQKRSNQIAVLDNRSAFGRSRVALKTFDTEREARNFYTYCQTDFIRYAFLLTDEALTSLGKFVPDLLDYTDDNGLIDYTQDVNAQLYRLFGIDEQMRAIIERTLQERR
;
A
#
# COMPACT_ATOMS: atom_id res chain seq x y z
N LYS A 1 6.79 -22.65 -14.32
CA LYS A 1 6.53 -22.74 -12.86
C LYS A 1 7.80 -23.26 -12.19
N LYS A 2 8.39 -22.47 -11.27
CA LYS A 2 9.50 -22.96 -10.44
C LYS A 2 8.92 -23.74 -9.25
N GLU A 3 9.46 -24.92 -8.98
CA GLU A 3 9.17 -25.64 -7.74
C GLU A 3 9.88 -24.94 -6.59
N THR A 4 9.16 -24.68 -5.50
CA THR A 4 9.74 -24.22 -4.25
C THR A 4 10.18 -25.44 -3.43
N GLU A 5 11.11 -25.27 -2.49
CA GLU A 5 11.62 -26.34 -1.61
C GLU A 5 10.51 -27.13 -0.88
N ASN A 6 9.30 -26.59 -0.82
CA ASN A 6 8.11 -27.23 -0.22
C ASN A 6 7.15 -27.86 -1.25
N GLY A 7 7.56 -28.06 -2.50
CA GLY A 7 6.75 -28.71 -3.54
C GLY A 7 5.58 -27.85 -4.08
N GLN A 8 5.43 -26.61 -3.64
CA GLN A 8 4.42 -25.71 -4.18
C GLN A 8 4.92 -25.05 -5.46
N LYS A 9 4.13 -25.17 -6.55
CA LYS A 9 4.45 -24.52 -7.84
C LYS A 9 4.20 -23.01 -7.78
N ALA A 10 5.27 -22.23 -7.54
CA ALA A 10 5.17 -20.77 -7.61
C ALA A 10 4.95 -20.32 -9.06
N VAL A 11 3.96 -19.45 -9.28
CA VAL A 11 3.78 -18.75 -10.55
C VAL A 11 4.84 -17.65 -10.63
N VAL A 12 5.68 -17.70 -11.65
CA VAL A 12 6.71 -16.70 -11.93
C VAL A 12 6.24 -15.85 -13.09
N ASN A 13 6.38 -14.52 -12.98
CA ASN A 13 6.17 -13.62 -14.09
C ASN A 13 7.24 -13.87 -15.16
N ILE A 14 6.83 -13.99 -16.42
CA ILE A 14 7.73 -14.24 -17.53
C ILE A 14 7.96 -13.03 -18.44
N PHE A 15 7.11 -12.01 -18.35
CA PHE A 15 7.19 -10.82 -19.22
C PHE A 15 8.53 -10.08 -19.09
N GLN A 16 9.13 -10.07 -17.90
CA GLN A 16 10.47 -9.50 -17.68
C GLN A 16 11.54 -10.15 -18.57
N HIS A 17 11.43 -11.45 -18.80
CA HIS A 17 12.38 -12.17 -19.69
C HIS A 17 12.19 -11.79 -21.14
N PHE A 18 10.95 -11.52 -21.57
CA PHE A 18 10.68 -11.01 -22.93
C PHE A 18 11.26 -9.61 -23.13
N GLN A 19 11.18 -8.73 -22.11
CA GLN A 19 11.79 -7.42 -22.20
C GLN A 19 13.32 -7.52 -22.32
N VAL A 20 13.97 -8.31 -21.46
CA VAL A 20 15.43 -8.52 -21.53
C VAL A 20 15.84 -9.13 -22.87
N LEU A 21 15.04 -10.08 -23.40
CA LEU A 21 15.30 -10.67 -24.72
C LEU A 21 15.18 -9.62 -25.84
N ALA A 22 14.15 -8.79 -25.80
CA ALA A 22 13.97 -7.70 -26.77
C ALA A 22 15.12 -6.69 -26.70
N ASP A 23 15.55 -6.33 -25.50
CA ASP A 23 16.68 -5.43 -25.29
C ASP A 23 17.99 -5.98 -25.87
N ASN A 24 18.17 -7.31 -25.90
CA ASN A 24 19.36 -7.96 -26.47
C ASN A 24 19.27 -8.16 -28.00
N LEU A 25 18.07 -8.37 -28.54
CA LEU A 25 17.89 -8.71 -29.96
C LEU A 25 17.60 -7.49 -30.86
N THR A 26 17.08 -6.41 -30.28
CA THR A 26 16.62 -5.25 -31.07
C THR A 26 17.79 -4.36 -31.49
N SER A 27 17.83 -4.00 -32.75
CA SER A 27 18.87 -3.10 -33.28
C SER A 27 18.65 -1.64 -32.86
N ARG A 28 17.39 -1.17 -32.84
CA ARG A 28 17.08 0.22 -32.50
C ARG A 28 15.85 0.35 -31.62
N PHE A 29 14.66 -0.02 -32.09
CA PHE A 29 13.40 0.20 -31.39
C PHE A 29 12.82 -1.10 -30.85
N SER A 30 12.33 -1.06 -29.62
CA SER A 30 11.48 -2.11 -29.07
C SER A 30 10.21 -1.50 -28.47
N SER A 31 9.08 -2.21 -28.62
CA SER A 31 7.82 -1.85 -28.00
C SER A 31 7.14 -3.12 -27.49
N LEU A 32 6.95 -3.20 -26.17
CA LEU A 32 6.31 -4.35 -25.52
C LEU A 32 5.14 -3.91 -24.65
N ILE A 33 4.13 -4.79 -24.57
CA ILE A 33 2.96 -4.62 -23.72
C ILE A 33 2.99 -5.70 -22.64
N TYR A 34 2.87 -5.30 -21.38
CA TYR A 34 2.79 -6.25 -20.24
C TYR A 34 2.14 -5.59 -19.02
N PRO A 35 1.73 -6.40 -17.98
CA PRO A 35 1.15 -5.85 -16.76
C PRO A 35 2.02 -4.78 -16.11
N ALA A 36 1.40 -3.70 -15.60
CA ALA A 36 2.11 -2.47 -15.29
C ALA A 36 2.50 -2.31 -13.82
N VAL A 37 1.51 -2.18 -12.96
CA VAL A 37 1.64 -1.55 -11.63
C VAL A 37 2.76 -2.14 -10.78
N ARG A 38 2.89 -3.45 -10.73
CA ARG A 38 3.87 -4.12 -9.86
C ARG A 38 5.32 -3.82 -10.20
N TRP A 39 5.66 -3.77 -11.48
CA TRP A 39 7.04 -3.47 -11.86
C TRP A 39 7.35 -1.98 -11.74
N ILE A 40 6.38 -1.10 -12.06
CA ILE A 40 6.53 0.36 -11.88
C ILE A 40 6.75 0.69 -10.39
N HIS A 41 5.99 0.05 -9.50
CA HIS A 41 6.12 0.22 -8.05
C HIS A 41 7.14 -0.73 -7.40
N ARG A 42 7.89 -1.47 -8.20
CA ARG A 42 8.92 -2.39 -7.69
C ARG A 42 8.38 -3.32 -6.61
N SER A 43 7.13 -3.76 -6.77
CA SER A 43 6.42 -4.60 -5.81
C SER A 43 6.27 -6.03 -6.34
N GLY A 44 6.17 -6.99 -5.42
CA GLY A 44 6.05 -8.40 -5.78
C GLY A 44 7.40 -9.10 -6.00
N LYS A 45 7.35 -10.44 -6.05
CA LYS A 45 8.55 -11.29 -6.12
C LYS A 45 9.25 -11.14 -7.49
N GLY A 46 10.52 -10.74 -7.45
CA GLY A 46 11.39 -10.65 -8.63
C GLY A 46 11.16 -9.45 -9.53
N LEU A 47 10.34 -8.46 -9.11
CA LEU A 47 10.08 -7.26 -9.90
C LEU A 47 10.74 -5.99 -9.35
N ALA A 48 11.39 -6.05 -8.20
CA ALA A 48 12.04 -4.89 -7.61
C ALA A 48 13.23 -4.42 -8.46
N ASP A 49 14.16 -5.33 -8.74
CA ASP A 49 15.35 -5.04 -9.55
C ASP A 49 14.97 -4.76 -11.00
N PHE A 50 14.12 -5.61 -11.59
CA PHE A 50 13.61 -5.40 -12.94
C PHE A 50 12.95 -4.02 -13.11
N GLY A 51 12.06 -3.63 -12.18
CA GLY A 51 11.39 -2.33 -12.23
C GLY A 51 12.36 -1.16 -12.07
N TYR A 52 13.36 -1.32 -11.20
CA TYR A 52 14.41 -0.32 -11.05
C TYR A 52 15.22 -0.14 -12.35
N GLU A 53 15.67 -1.24 -12.94
CA GLU A 53 16.45 -1.22 -14.18
C GLU A 53 15.65 -0.62 -15.35
N GLN A 54 14.39 -1.05 -15.53
CA GLN A 54 13.57 -0.59 -16.64
C GLN A 54 13.26 0.90 -16.57
N ILE A 55 12.91 1.41 -15.37
CA ILE A 55 12.50 2.82 -15.21
C ILE A 55 13.69 3.77 -15.28
N ASN A 56 14.89 3.28 -14.94
CA ASN A 56 16.13 4.05 -14.99
C ASN A 56 16.95 3.80 -16.26
N ASP A 57 16.46 2.98 -17.19
CA ASP A 57 17.13 2.74 -18.46
C ASP A 57 17.15 4.02 -19.29
N VAL A 58 18.34 4.44 -19.71
CA VAL A 58 18.54 5.63 -20.55
C VAL A 58 17.86 5.49 -21.92
N HIS A 59 17.66 4.26 -22.38
CA HIS A 59 16.98 3.95 -23.64
C HIS A 59 15.45 3.98 -23.54
N LEU A 60 14.87 4.03 -22.33
CA LEU A 60 13.43 4.20 -22.16
C LEU A 60 13.01 5.55 -22.76
N ALA A 61 12.28 5.53 -23.84
CA ALA A 61 11.81 6.73 -24.52
C ALA A 61 10.37 7.09 -24.11
N ARG A 62 9.53 6.05 -23.90
CA ARG A 62 8.13 6.24 -23.49
C ARG A 62 7.65 5.11 -22.61
N LEU A 63 6.97 5.44 -21.55
CA LEU A 63 6.15 4.55 -20.74
C LEU A 63 4.71 5.03 -20.83
N HIS A 64 3.80 4.20 -21.38
CA HIS A 64 2.38 4.51 -21.43
C HIS A 64 1.62 3.54 -20.54
N PHE A 65 0.93 4.05 -19.52
CA PHE A 65 0.19 3.27 -18.55
C PHE A 65 -1.32 3.38 -18.77
N TYR A 66 -1.98 2.25 -18.80
CA TYR A 66 -3.43 2.08 -18.86
C TYR A 66 -3.88 1.37 -17.58
N PRO A 67 -4.53 2.05 -16.62
CA PRO A 67 -5.00 1.43 -15.37
C PRO A 67 -6.13 0.41 -15.62
N ASP A 68 -6.88 0.58 -16.69
CA ASP A 68 -7.90 -0.35 -17.15
C ASP A 68 -7.43 -1.04 -18.43
N SER A 69 -7.15 -2.34 -18.35
CA SER A 69 -6.69 -3.11 -19.51
C SER A 69 -7.74 -3.23 -20.61
N THR A 70 -9.03 -3.03 -20.28
CA THR A 70 -10.12 -3.07 -21.26
C THR A 70 -10.10 -1.88 -22.21
N ASP A 71 -9.42 -0.80 -21.89
CA ASP A 71 -9.15 0.31 -22.81
C ASP A 71 -8.27 -0.12 -24.02
N ILE A 72 -7.54 -1.24 -23.90
CA ILE A 72 -6.69 -1.82 -24.96
C ILE A 72 -7.25 -3.16 -25.45
N PHE A 73 -7.63 -4.05 -24.54
CA PHE A 73 -8.12 -5.40 -24.85
C PHE A 73 -9.52 -5.58 -24.23
N GLN A 74 -10.57 -5.41 -25.02
CA GLN A 74 -11.97 -5.33 -24.58
C GLN A 74 -12.42 -6.46 -23.65
N ASP A 75 -11.90 -7.68 -23.84
CA ASP A 75 -12.33 -8.87 -23.10
C ASP A 75 -11.30 -9.35 -22.04
N VAL A 76 -10.24 -8.56 -21.77
CA VAL A 76 -9.15 -8.99 -20.89
C VAL A 76 -8.99 -8.03 -19.70
N GLY A 77 -9.52 -8.45 -18.55
CA GLY A 77 -9.35 -7.73 -17.29
C GLY A 77 -8.04 -8.10 -16.58
N ILE A 78 -7.08 -7.19 -16.55
CA ILE A 78 -5.80 -7.34 -15.83
C ILE A 78 -5.80 -6.35 -14.66
N ALA A 79 -5.81 -6.86 -13.43
CA ALA A 79 -5.92 -6.04 -12.21
C ALA A 79 -4.77 -5.03 -12.05
N ASP A 80 -3.59 -5.34 -12.58
CA ASP A 80 -2.41 -4.48 -12.54
C ASP A 80 -2.38 -3.43 -13.68
N GLY A 81 -3.46 -3.32 -14.48
CA GLY A 81 -3.44 -2.51 -15.70
C GLY A 81 -2.38 -2.96 -16.71
N LEU A 82 -2.17 -2.16 -17.74
CA LEU A 82 -1.19 -2.43 -18.80
C LEU A 82 -0.18 -1.30 -18.94
N SER A 83 1.05 -1.66 -19.24
CA SER A 83 2.09 -0.73 -19.71
C SER A 83 2.49 -1.04 -21.13
N ILE A 84 2.67 0.01 -21.93
CA ILE A 84 3.39 -0.05 -23.20
C ILE A 84 4.75 0.59 -22.94
N VAL A 85 5.80 -0.21 -23.06
CA VAL A 85 7.18 0.23 -22.86
C VAL A 85 7.84 0.37 -24.22
N PHE A 86 8.23 1.58 -24.57
CA PHE A 86 8.93 1.88 -25.82
C PHE A 86 10.36 2.34 -25.53
N LYS A 87 11.32 1.69 -26.16
CA LYS A 87 12.75 2.00 -26.05
C LYS A 87 13.34 2.36 -27.40
N ASP A 88 14.27 3.31 -27.37
CA ASP A 88 15.12 3.68 -28.51
C ASP A 88 16.59 3.57 -28.08
N ARG A 89 17.33 2.64 -28.66
CA ARG A 89 18.73 2.38 -28.33
C ARG A 89 19.70 3.49 -28.74
N GLU A 90 19.28 4.38 -29.63
CA GLU A 90 20.08 5.56 -30.01
C GLU A 90 19.88 6.71 -29.01
N LYS A 91 18.88 6.62 -28.12
CA LYS A 91 18.68 7.60 -27.06
C LYS A 91 19.80 7.47 -26.04
N SER A 92 20.56 8.56 -25.83
CA SER A 92 21.76 8.61 -24.97
C SER A 92 21.57 9.47 -23.73
N CYS A 93 20.43 10.14 -23.55
CA CYS A 93 20.13 10.97 -22.38
C CYS A 93 18.98 10.37 -21.57
N GLY A 94 19.02 10.55 -20.25
CA GLY A 94 17.96 10.12 -19.34
C GLY A 94 16.63 10.85 -19.58
N GLY A 95 15.61 10.40 -18.89
CA GLY A 95 14.23 10.91 -18.97
C GLY A 95 13.42 10.22 -20.08
N PHE A 96 12.10 10.28 -19.96
CA PHE A 96 11.16 9.63 -20.89
C PHE A 96 9.79 10.34 -20.84
N VAL A 97 8.98 10.13 -21.88
CA VAL A 97 7.58 10.54 -21.86
C VAL A 97 6.79 9.55 -21.03
N TYR A 98 6.18 10.00 -19.94
CA TYR A 98 5.23 9.21 -19.18
C TYR A 98 3.81 9.59 -19.58
N ALA A 99 3.10 8.66 -20.17
CA ALA A 99 1.71 8.83 -20.60
C ALA A 99 0.79 7.96 -19.73
N TYR A 100 -0.38 8.50 -19.43
CA TYR A 100 -1.44 7.83 -18.69
C TYR A 100 -2.74 8.00 -19.44
N SER A 101 -3.40 6.89 -19.76
CA SER A 101 -4.70 6.91 -20.44
C SER A 101 -5.76 6.20 -19.62
N LYS A 102 -6.90 6.86 -19.46
CA LYS A 102 -8.07 6.31 -18.78
C LYS A 102 -9.33 6.80 -19.50
N ARG A 103 -10.19 5.88 -19.95
CA ARG A 103 -11.46 6.17 -20.61
C ARG A 103 -11.32 7.11 -21.82
N GLY A 104 -10.29 6.89 -22.64
CA GLY A 104 -10.02 7.68 -23.83
C GLY A 104 -9.32 9.03 -23.61
N GLU A 105 -9.16 9.48 -22.37
CA GLU A 105 -8.38 10.67 -22.04
C GLU A 105 -6.92 10.29 -21.79
N THR A 106 -5.99 11.02 -22.39
CA THR A 106 -4.55 10.81 -22.19
C THR A 106 -3.89 12.05 -21.61
N THR A 107 -3.11 11.85 -20.57
CA THR A 107 -2.23 12.87 -19.98
C THR A 107 -0.79 12.43 -20.17
N GLU A 108 0.07 13.34 -20.61
CA GLU A 108 1.49 13.09 -20.82
C GLU A 108 2.34 14.11 -20.06
N VAL A 109 3.43 13.64 -19.49
CA VAL A 109 4.45 14.49 -18.87
C VAL A 109 5.84 14.00 -19.27
N GLN A 110 6.78 14.94 -19.36
CA GLN A 110 8.19 14.59 -19.49
C GLN A 110 8.72 14.31 -18.09
N MET A 111 9.28 13.13 -17.86
CA MET A 111 9.86 12.73 -16.60
C MET A 111 11.37 12.49 -16.71
N LEU A 112 12.08 12.76 -15.63
CA LEU A 112 13.45 12.28 -15.44
C LEU A 112 13.41 10.84 -14.92
N ASN A 113 14.47 10.07 -15.13
CA ASN A 113 14.60 8.76 -14.50
C ASN A 113 14.63 8.93 -12.98
N PRO A 114 13.73 8.28 -12.22
CA PRO A 114 13.49 8.62 -10.82
C PRO A 114 14.55 8.05 -9.85
N GLY A 115 15.50 7.26 -10.32
CA GLY A 115 16.46 6.58 -9.44
C GLY A 115 15.77 5.62 -8.47
N HIS A 116 16.06 5.76 -7.20
CA HIS A 116 15.44 4.95 -6.14
C HIS A 116 14.03 5.41 -5.75
N THR A 117 13.62 6.60 -6.13
CA THR A 117 12.28 7.14 -5.87
C THR A 117 11.22 6.36 -6.65
N LEU A 118 10.08 6.09 -6.05
CA LEU A 118 8.93 5.51 -6.75
C LEU A 118 8.21 6.61 -7.53
N MET A 119 7.70 6.26 -8.71
CA MET A 119 6.81 7.13 -9.48
C MET A 119 5.36 6.98 -9.02
N ALA A 120 4.59 8.06 -9.05
CA ALA A 120 3.14 7.95 -9.00
C ALA A 120 2.61 7.27 -10.27
N LEU A 121 1.56 6.44 -10.14
CA LEU A 121 0.93 5.79 -11.30
C LEU A 121 0.19 6.77 -12.21
N ASN A 122 -0.24 7.91 -11.68
CA ASN A 122 -0.87 8.97 -12.44
C ASN A 122 0.06 10.19 -12.48
N PRO A 123 0.49 10.65 -13.67
CA PRO A 123 1.37 11.82 -13.79
C PRO A 123 0.78 13.10 -13.18
N ILE A 124 -0.55 13.23 -13.13
CA ILE A 124 -1.21 14.38 -12.48
C ILE A 124 -0.95 14.35 -10.96
N ALA A 125 -0.81 13.17 -10.38
CA ALA A 125 -0.50 12.97 -8.97
C ALA A 125 0.98 13.28 -8.63
N GLU A 126 1.84 13.41 -9.62
CA GLU A 126 3.29 13.55 -9.40
C GLU A 126 3.64 14.79 -8.58
N LYS A 127 2.96 15.92 -8.82
CA LYS A 127 3.16 17.15 -8.02
C LYS A 127 2.83 16.96 -6.54
N ILE A 128 1.78 16.20 -6.23
CA ILE A 128 1.40 15.87 -4.85
C ILE A 128 2.42 14.91 -4.25
N SER A 129 2.81 13.89 -5.01
CA SER A 129 3.86 12.94 -4.63
C SER A 129 5.18 13.63 -4.31
N GLN A 130 5.58 14.61 -5.13
CA GLN A 130 6.80 15.40 -4.91
C GLN A 130 6.75 16.18 -3.58
N LYS A 131 5.60 16.82 -3.25
CA LYS A 131 5.45 17.51 -1.96
C LYS A 131 5.57 16.57 -0.76
N ILE A 132 5.02 15.36 -0.87
CA ILE A 132 5.19 14.32 0.15
C ILE A 132 6.68 13.93 0.29
N GLN A 133 7.37 13.71 -0.83
CA GLN A 133 8.79 13.36 -0.82
C GLN A 133 9.66 14.46 -0.23
N ASP A 134 9.39 15.71 -0.57
CA ASP A 134 10.14 16.86 -0.06
C ASP A 134 9.95 16.99 1.47
N PHE A 135 8.73 16.72 1.97
CA PHE A 135 8.46 16.68 3.40
C PHE A 135 9.25 15.55 4.09
N VAL A 136 9.21 14.34 3.54
CA VAL A 136 9.91 13.19 4.13
C VAL A 136 11.42 13.40 4.15
N ARG A 137 12.01 14.01 3.10
CA ARG A 137 13.44 14.33 3.05
C ARG A 137 13.91 15.34 4.12
N ALA A 138 12.98 16.10 4.69
CA ALA A 138 13.24 17.09 5.73
C ALA A 138 13.13 16.52 7.17
N ASP A 139 13.65 15.31 7.40
CA ASP A 139 13.73 14.62 8.72
C ASP A 139 12.46 13.84 9.14
N TYR A 140 11.63 13.43 8.18
CA TYR A 140 10.48 12.56 8.41
C TYR A 140 10.67 11.19 7.74
N ASP A 141 9.66 10.33 7.82
CA ASP A 141 9.71 8.99 7.27
C ASP A 141 8.43 8.64 6.50
N TYR A 142 8.39 7.43 5.94
CA TYR A 142 7.17 6.84 5.39
C TYR A 142 6.58 5.82 6.36
N ILE A 143 5.25 5.75 6.43
CA ILE A 143 4.55 4.75 7.26
C ILE A 143 5.02 3.32 6.94
N SER A 144 5.41 3.04 5.70
CA SER A 144 5.93 1.72 5.31
C SER A 144 7.05 1.19 6.20
N ASN A 145 7.84 2.06 6.82
CA ASN A 145 8.96 1.68 7.69
C ASN A 145 8.52 1.28 9.11
N SER A 146 7.29 1.63 9.51
CA SER A 146 6.68 1.25 10.78
C SER A 146 5.72 0.06 10.67
N VAL A 147 5.40 -0.39 9.45
CA VAL A 147 4.44 -1.48 9.21
C VAL A 147 4.97 -2.81 9.75
N LEU A 148 4.18 -3.45 10.61
CA LEU A 148 4.48 -4.76 11.16
C LEU A 148 3.81 -5.88 10.33
N PRO A 149 4.45 -7.06 10.23
CA PRO A 149 3.98 -8.13 9.35
C PRO A 149 2.62 -8.68 9.80
N ARG A 150 1.80 -9.12 8.84
CA ARG A 150 0.52 -9.79 9.12
C ARG A 150 0.65 -11.09 9.92
N SER A 151 1.85 -11.67 9.98
CA SER A 151 2.16 -12.86 10.78
C SER A 151 2.65 -12.52 12.20
N LEU A 152 2.55 -11.26 12.64
CA LEU A 152 3.12 -10.78 13.90
C LEU A 152 2.81 -11.69 15.08
N PHE A 153 1.56 -12.10 15.23
CA PHE A 153 1.09 -12.93 16.34
C PHE A 153 0.98 -14.42 16.03
N SER A 154 1.41 -14.84 14.83
CA SER A 154 1.31 -16.23 14.33
C SER A 154 -0.12 -16.79 14.36
N ILE A 155 -1.13 -15.94 14.17
CA ILE A 155 -2.54 -16.34 14.07
C ILE A 155 -2.91 -16.44 12.59
N GLU A 156 -3.14 -17.65 12.10
CA GLU A 156 -3.48 -17.92 10.71
C GLU A 156 -4.93 -17.54 10.40
N SER A 157 -5.26 -17.42 9.11
CA SER A 157 -6.58 -16.99 8.66
C SER A 157 -7.70 -17.98 8.99
N ASP A 158 -7.37 -19.24 9.20
CA ASP A 158 -8.26 -20.35 9.55
C ASP A 158 -8.23 -20.69 11.06
N PHE A 159 -7.57 -19.86 11.87
CA PHE A 159 -7.35 -20.15 13.30
C PHE A 159 -8.66 -20.39 14.06
N VAL A 160 -9.67 -19.55 13.85
CA VAL A 160 -10.97 -19.69 14.54
C VAL A 160 -11.67 -20.98 14.10
N GLU A 161 -11.68 -21.27 12.82
CA GLU A 161 -12.30 -22.43 12.19
C GLU A 161 -11.68 -23.73 12.70
N ASN A 162 -10.34 -23.76 12.82
CA ASN A 162 -9.58 -24.94 13.26
C ASN A 162 -9.48 -25.09 14.79
N ASN A 163 -9.78 -24.02 15.54
CA ASN A 163 -9.63 -24.00 17.02
C ASN A 163 -10.88 -23.44 17.71
N PRO A 164 -12.08 -23.97 17.45
CA PRO A 164 -13.33 -23.41 17.99
C PRO A 164 -13.38 -23.47 19.54
N MET A 165 -12.65 -24.38 20.17
CA MET A 165 -12.57 -24.51 21.62
C MET A 165 -11.62 -23.51 22.30
N LEU A 166 -10.76 -22.83 21.52
CA LEU A 166 -9.80 -21.87 22.03
C LEU A 166 -10.31 -20.42 21.94
N VAL A 167 -11.44 -20.20 21.29
CA VAL A 167 -12.01 -18.89 21.04
C VAL A 167 -13.48 -18.83 21.42
N ARG A 168 -13.91 -17.66 21.87
CA ARG A 168 -15.34 -17.33 22.02
C ARG A 168 -15.60 -15.93 21.46
N PRO A 169 -16.82 -15.63 20.97
CA PRO A 169 -17.15 -14.29 20.56
C PRO A 169 -16.94 -13.28 21.69
N TYR A 170 -16.31 -12.14 21.37
CA TYR A 170 -16.19 -11.04 22.31
C TYR A 170 -17.52 -10.29 22.42
N ARG A 171 -17.91 -9.91 23.63
CA ARG A 171 -19.05 -9.05 23.91
C ARG A 171 -18.56 -7.68 24.33
N GLU A 172 -19.11 -6.64 23.76
CA GLU A 172 -18.70 -5.27 24.10
C GLU A 172 -18.92 -4.99 25.59
N GLY A 173 -17.89 -4.40 26.22
CA GLY A 173 -17.92 -4.08 27.65
C GLY A 173 -17.65 -5.26 28.60
N GLU A 174 -17.42 -6.48 28.11
CA GLU A 174 -17.07 -7.59 29.00
C GLU A 174 -15.69 -7.44 29.65
N CYS A 175 -15.59 -7.83 30.94
CA CYS A 175 -14.33 -7.86 31.66
C CYS A 175 -13.56 -9.12 31.32
N LEU A 176 -12.31 -8.97 30.85
CA LEU A 176 -11.41 -10.07 30.55
C LEU A 176 -10.57 -10.41 31.78
N SER A 177 -10.33 -11.70 32.01
CA SER A 177 -9.35 -12.16 33.00
C SER A 177 -7.93 -11.76 32.62
N ASN A 178 -6.96 -11.92 33.50
CA ASN A 178 -5.56 -11.55 33.24
C ASN A 178 -4.93 -12.36 32.09
N ASP A 179 -5.39 -13.59 31.89
CA ASP A 179 -4.88 -14.47 30.84
C ASP A 179 -5.64 -14.37 29.53
N GLU A 180 -6.74 -13.61 29.48
CA GLU A 180 -7.53 -13.41 28.29
C GLU A 180 -7.10 -12.15 27.52
N ILE A 181 -7.17 -12.25 26.20
CA ILE A 181 -6.95 -11.14 25.26
C ILE A 181 -8.07 -11.08 24.23
N LYS A 182 -8.28 -9.92 23.65
CA LYS A 182 -9.11 -9.77 22.47
C LYS A 182 -8.33 -10.17 21.23
N LEU A 183 -8.98 -10.87 20.32
CA LEU A 183 -8.40 -11.29 19.04
C LEU A 183 -9.30 -10.77 17.90
N PHE A 184 -8.73 -9.89 17.08
CA PHE A 184 -9.40 -9.38 15.88
C PHE A 184 -8.94 -10.19 14.67
N THR A 185 -9.79 -11.11 14.18
CA THR A 185 -9.44 -12.00 13.08
C THR A 185 -10.68 -12.44 12.31
N ASN A 186 -10.49 -13.13 11.19
CA ASN A 186 -11.59 -13.70 10.42
C ASN A 186 -12.21 -14.91 11.13
N ASP A 187 -13.52 -15.06 10.98
CA ASP A 187 -14.28 -16.22 11.44
C ASP A 187 -13.92 -17.50 10.68
N ARG A 188 -13.50 -17.38 9.42
CA ARG A 188 -13.07 -18.47 8.55
C ARG A 188 -12.06 -18.00 7.51
N ALA A 189 -11.37 -18.94 6.90
CA ALA A 189 -10.45 -18.68 5.79
C ALA A 189 -11.19 -18.26 4.50
N GLY A 190 -10.43 -17.66 3.56
CA GLY A 190 -10.87 -17.33 2.22
C GLY A 190 -11.77 -16.11 2.09
N LYS A 191 -12.37 -15.95 0.90
CA LYS A 191 -13.14 -14.74 0.51
C LYS A 191 -14.44 -14.53 1.32
N ALA A 192 -14.99 -15.59 1.89
CA ALA A 192 -16.19 -15.53 2.70
C ALA A 192 -15.93 -15.12 4.16
N GLY A 193 -14.67 -15.18 4.60
CA GLY A 193 -14.29 -14.82 5.96
C GLY A 193 -14.57 -13.35 6.29
N ARG A 194 -15.07 -13.12 7.49
CA ARG A 194 -15.35 -11.77 8.02
C ARG A 194 -14.56 -11.55 9.29
N ALA A 195 -13.84 -10.43 9.35
CA ALA A 195 -13.13 -10.06 10.56
C ALA A 195 -14.11 -9.65 11.66
N THR A 196 -13.96 -10.25 12.81
CA THR A 196 -14.75 -9.96 14.01
C THR A 196 -13.88 -10.16 15.26
N TRP A 197 -14.47 -9.86 16.41
CA TRP A 197 -13.79 -9.91 17.68
C TRP A 197 -14.07 -11.22 18.42
N TYR A 198 -12.99 -11.81 18.91
CA TYR A 198 -13.02 -12.98 19.79
C TYR A 198 -12.29 -12.69 21.08
N VAL A 199 -12.51 -13.54 22.08
CA VAL A 199 -11.67 -13.68 23.26
C VAL A 199 -10.95 -15.01 23.20
N THR A 200 -9.68 -14.99 23.54
CA THR A 200 -8.84 -16.18 23.60
C THR A 200 -7.82 -16.06 24.75
N ASN A 201 -7.22 -17.16 25.16
CA ASN A 201 -6.13 -17.13 26.12
C ASN A 201 -4.85 -16.58 25.45
N ARG A 202 -4.11 -15.71 26.16
CA ARG A 202 -2.85 -15.12 25.67
C ARG A 202 -1.78 -16.15 25.29
N SER A 203 -1.85 -17.39 25.81
CA SER A 203 -0.93 -18.48 25.50
C SER A 203 -0.98 -18.92 24.03
N VAL A 204 -2.03 -18.60 23.29
CA VAL A 204 -2.12 -18.88 21.84
C VAL A 204 -1.16 -18.01 21.03
N ILE A 205 -0.71 -16.89 21.60
CA ILE A 205 0.25 -15.99 20.94
C ILE A 205 1.66 -16.55 21.08
N LYS A 206 2.25 -16.94 19.95
CA LYS A 206 3.59 -17.54 19.92
C LYS A 206 4.70 -16.53 19.68
N THR A 207 4.43 -15.51 18.84
CA THR A 207 5.38 -14.47 18.43
C THR A 207 4.78 -13.08 18.67
N GLY A 208 5.60 -12.03 18.70
CA GLY A 208 5.15 -10.63 18.85
C GLY A 208 4.54 -10.32 20.21
N LYS A 209 4.87 -11.08 21.25
CA LYS A 209 4.30 -10.90 22.61
C LYS A 209 4.55 -9.51 23.18
N GLU A 210 5.66 -8.89 22.83
CA GLU A 210 6.06 -7.53 23.18
C GLU A 210 5.07 -6.48 22.67
N PHE A 211 4.37 -6.77 21.57
CA PHE A 211 3.37 -5.88 21.00
C PHE A 211 1.96 -6.04 21.60
N LEU A 212 1.73 -7.06 22.42
CA LEU A 212 0.42 -7.22 23.07
C LEU A 212 0.05 -6.02 23.95
N HIS A 213 1.05 -5.43 24.61
CA HIS A 213 0.85 -4.32 25.54
C HIS A 213 0.86 -2.93 24.88
N ARG A 214 0.99 -2.88 23.57
CA ARG A 214 0.95 -1.63 22.82
C ARG A 214 -0.43 -1.42 22.20
N TRP A 215 -0.83 -0.18 22.04
CA TRP A 215 -1.95 0.20 21.16
C TRP A 215 -1.53 0.03 19.71
N LYS A 216 -2.42 -0.38 18.84
CA LYS A 216 -2.11 -0.71 17.44
C LYS A 216 -3.16 -0.10 16.53
N VAL A 217 -2.73 0.50 15.42
CA VAL A 217 -3.62 0.86 14.32
C VAL A 217 -3.40 -0.13 13.18
N VAL A 218 -4.45 -0.86 12.84
CA VAL A 218 -4.39 -1.96 11.87
C VAL A 218 -5.25 -1.68 10.64
N VAL A 219 -4.84 -2.23 9.50
CA VAL A 219 -5.60 -2.22 8.25
C VAL A 219 -5.86 -3.63 7.74
N SER A 220 -6.80 -3.76 6.80
CA SER A 220 -7.02 -5.01 6.09
C SER A 220 -5.79 -5.41 5.26
N SER A 221 -5.40 -6.67 5.31
CA SER A 221 -4.31 -7.19 4.48
C SER A 221 -4.69 -7.35 3.00
N ALA A 222 -5.96 -7.25 2.66
CA ALA A 222 -6.46 -7.43 1.29
C ALA A 222 -6.65 -6.12 0.52
N ASN A 223 -6.93 -5.00 1.22
CA ASN A 223 -7.16 -3.69 0.62
C ASN A 223 -6.75 -2.63 1.65
N ALA A 224 -5.50 -2.28 1.66
CA ALA A 224 -4.95 -1.48 2.73
C ALA A 224 -5.07 0.02 2.46
N GLY A 225 -5.79 0.70 3.31
CA GLY A 225 -5.65 2.12 3.57
C GLY A 225 -6.56 3.08 2.80
N GLY A 226 -6.58 3.08 1.48
CA GLY A 226 -7.27 4.14 0.71
C GLY A 226 -8.76 3.95 0.47
N GLN A 227 -9.30 2.76 0.69
CA GLN A 227 -10.70 2.44 0.36
C GLN A 227 -11.70 2.77 1.47
N LYS A 228 -12.97 2.97 1.07
CA LYS A 228 -14.05 3.47 1.92
C LYS A 228 -14.71 2.50 2.90
N ARG A 229 -14.34 1.25 2.93
CA ARG A 229 -15.03 0.30 3.83
C ARG A 229 -14.78 0.66 5.29
N SER A 230 -15.83 0.85 6.06
CA SER A 230 -15.81 1.35 7.44
C SER A 230 -14.98 0.53 8.44
N ASN A 231 -14.56 -0.67 8.09
CA ASN A 231 -13.77 -1.56 8.93
C ASN A 231 -12.34 -1.78 8.43
N GLN A 232 -11.83 -0.94 7.54
CA GLN A 232 -10.50 -1.14 6.98
C GLN A 232 -9.38 -0.74 7.91
N ILE A 233 -9.56 0.37 8.64
CA ILE A 233 -8.63 0.83 9.65
C ILE A 233 -9.32 0.70 11.01
N ALA A 234 -8.63 0.13 11.98
CA ALA A 234 -9.15 -0.04 13.33
C ALA A 234 -8.06 0.22 14.36
N VAL A 235 -8.46 0.78 15.50
CA VAL A 235 -7.59 0.89 16.68
C VAL A 235 -7.80 -0.35 17.55
N LEU A 236 -6.73 -1.03 17.86
CA LEU A 236 -6.68 -2.16 18.78
C LEU A 236 -5.99 -1.72 20.07
N ASP A 237 -6.60 -2.03 21.19
CA ASP A 237 -6.07 -1.69 22.50
C ASP A 237 -4.85 -2.54 22.90
N ASN A 238 -4.30 -2.21 24.06
CA ASN A 238 -3.12 -2.84 24.65
C ASN A 238 -3.38 -4.22 25.29
N ARG A 239 -4.54 -4.84 25.01
CA ARG A 239 -4.90 -6.23 25.32
C ARG A 239 -5.42 -6.98 24.09
N SER A 240 -5.07 -6.52 22.91
CA SER A 240 -5.57 -7.07 21.65
C SER A 240 -4.45 -7.61 20.77
N ALA A 241 -4.74 -8.72 20.11
CA ALA A 241 -3.97 -9.27 18.99
C ALA A 241 -4.79 -9.27 17.71
N PHE A 242 -4.15 -9.54 16.56
CA PHE A 242 -4.83 -9.67 15.29
C PHE A 242 -4.33 -10.88 14.49
N GLY A 243 -5.19 -11.39 13.63
CA GLY A 243 -4.87 -12.49 12.72
C GLY A 243 -4.37 -11.99 11.36
N ARG A 244 -3.96 -12.92 10.52
CA ARG A 244 -3.33 -12.69 9.19
C ARG A 244 -4.14 -11.87 8.19
N SER A 245 -5.42 -11.66 8.45
CA SER A 245 -6.29 -10.75 7.69
C SER A 245 -5.99 -9.26 7.94
N ARG A 246 -5.11 -8.95 8.90
CA ARG A 246 -4.74 -7.60 9.31
C ARG A 246 -3.23 -7.38 9.25
N VAL A 247 -2.87 -6.10 9.16
CA VAL A 247 -1.50 -5.59 9.21
C VAL A 247 -1.50 -4.38 10.13
N ALA A 248 -0.56 -4.28 11.06
CA ALA A 248 -0.42 -3.07 11.85
C ALA A 248 0.39 -2.03 11.07
N LEU A 249 -0.20 -0.85 10.87
CA LEU A 249 0.50 0.30 10.29
C LEU A 249 1.54 0.84 11.25
N LYS A 250 1.16 0.98 12.52
CA LYS A 250 2.02 1.51 13.59
C LYS A 250 1.52 1.08 14.96
N THR A 251 2.40 1.10 15.96
CA THR A 251 2.06 0.81 17.37
C THR A 251 2.43 1.99 18.25
N PHE A 252 1.72 2.14 19.37
CA PHE A 252 1.82 3.27 20.28
C PHE A 252 1.82 2.82 21.72
N ASP A 253 2.36 3.64 22.60
CA ASP A 253 2.35 3.38 24.04
C ASP A 253 1.01 3.81 24.68
N THR A 254 0.35 4.82 24.12
CA THR A 254 -0.89 5.37 24.63
C THR A 254 -2.06 5.22 23.65
N GLU A 255 -3.26 5.19 24.22
CA GLU A 255 -4.51 5.24 23.43
C GLU A 255 -4.60 6.53 22.63
N ARG A 256 -4.18 7.66 23.23
CA ARG A 256 -4.30 8.98 22.64
C ARG A 256 -3.51 9.07 21.33
N GLU A 257 -2.26 8.66 21.33
CA GLU A 257 -1.44 8.61 20.12
C GLU A 257 -2.05 7.71 19.05
N ALA A 258 -2.52 6.52 19.43
CA ALA A 258 -3.17 5.60 18.49
C ALA A 258 -4.42 6.20 17.85
N ARG A 259 -5.24 6.94 18.61
CA ARG A 259 -6.43 7.62 18.11
C ARG A 259 -6.08 8.81 17.23
N ASN A 260 -5.05 9.57 17.58
CA ASN A 260 -4.55 10.67 16.76
C ASN A 260 -4.03 10.16 15.41
N PHE A 261 -3.23 9.09 15.43
CA PHE A 261 -2.78 8.44 14.20
C PHE A 261 -3.94 7.85 13.39
N TYR A 262 -4.95 7.27 14.03
CA TYR A 262 -6.17 6.82 13.36
C TYR A 262 -6.88 7.97 12.67
N THR A 263 -7.07 9.12 13.34
CA THR A 263 -7.67 10.34 12.78
C THR A 263 -6.86 10.84 11.59
N TYR A 264 -5.54 10.88 11.71
CA TYR A 264 -4.61 11.20 10.64
C TYR A 264 -4.85 10.31 9.40
N CYS A 265 -4.90 8.99 9.58
CA CYS A 265 -5.15 8.03 8.51
C CYS A 265 -6.54 8.15 7.86
N GLN A 266 -7.52 8.75 8.52
CA GLN A 266 -8.88 8.94 7.99
C GLN A 266 -9.02 10.21 7.15
N THR A 267 -8.04 11.12 7.15
CA THR A 267 -8.08 12.35 6.34
C THR A 267 -8.07 12.02 4.85
N ASP A 268 -8.65 12.87 4.03
CA ASP A 268 -8.69 12.69 2.58
C ASP A 268 -7.29 12.72 1.98
N PHE A 269 -6.41 13.59 2.49
CA PHE A 269 -5.02 13.65 2.03
C PHE A 269 -4.27 12.33 2.25
N ILE A 270 -4.34 11.76 3.44
CA ILE A 270 -3.63 10.52 3.76
C ILE A 270 -4.27 9.31 3.07
N ARG A 271 -5.61 9.27 2.97
CA ARG A 271 -6.30 8.24 2.18
C ARG A 271 -5.88 8.28 0.72
N TYR A 272 -5.75 9.47 0.15
CA TYR A 272 -5.21 9.65 -1.20
C TYR A 272 -3.75 9.17 -1.30
N ALA A 273 -2.90 9.50 -0.31
CA ALA A 273 -1.51 9.02 -0.28
C ALA A 273 -1.41 7.49 -0.28
N PHE A 274 -2.32 6.78 0.41
CA PHE A 274 -2.41 5.31 0.32
C PHE A 274 -2.75 4.82 -1.09
N LEU A 275 -3.48 5.59 -1.89
CA LEU A 275 -3.87 5.23 -3.25
C LEU A 275 -2.79 5.53 -4.31
N LEU A 276 -1.70 6.19 -3.95
CA LEU A 276 -0.59 6.46 -4.87
C LEU A 276 0.19 5.19 -5.25
N THR A 277 -0.03 4.08 -4.55
CA THR A 277 0.53 2.76 -4.86
C THR A 277 -0.56 1.78 -5.29
N ASP A 278 -0.15 0.53 -5.59
CA ASP A 278 -1.02 -0.60 -5.95
C ASP A 278 -1.80 -1.20 -4.77
N GLU A 279 -1.73 -0.59 -3.61
CA GLU A 279 -2.35 -1.07 -2.35
C GLU A 279 -1.92 -2.49 -1.93
N ALA A 280 -0.92 -3.08 -2.59
CA ALA A 280 -0.35 -4.35 -2.15
C ALA A 280 0.39 -4.19 -0.81
N LEU A 281 0.44 -5.26 -0.01
CA LEU A 281 1.15 -5.21 1.28
C LEU A 281 2.63 -4.80 1.16
N THR A 282 3.27 -5.15 0.05
CA THR A 282 4.66 -4.79 -0.25
C THR A 282 4.85 -3.31 -0.57
N SER A 283 3.77 -2.61 -0.91
CA SER A 283 3.75 -1.18 -1.23
C SER A 283 3.03 -0.35 -0.17
N LEU A 284 2.49 -1.00 0.85
CA LEU A 284 1.66 -0.35 1.87
C LEU A 284 2.42 0.78 2.57
N GLY A 285 1.88 1.99 2.47
CA GLY A 285 2.41 3.17 3.14
C GLY A 285 3.68 3.78 2.52
N LYS A 286 4.13 3.32 1.35
CA LYS A 286 5.36 3.85 0.69
C LYS A 286 5.28 5.30 0.23
N PHE A 287 4.07 5.84 0.06
CA PHE A 287 3.83 7.26 -0.22
C PHE A 287 3.11 7.98 0.92
N VAL A 288 2.86 7.29 2.02
CA VAL A 288 2.18 7.90 3.16
C VAL A 288 3.23 8.45 4.11
N PRO A 289 3.29 9.78 4.31
CA PRO A 289 4.27 10.37 5.23
C PRO A 289 3.96 9.94 6.66
N ASP A 290 4.99 9.70 7.45
CA ASP A 290 4.92 9.46 8.88
C ASP A 290 5.38 10.73 9.61
N LEU A 291 4.51 11.34 10.41
CA LEU A 291 4.85 12.52 11.21
C LEU A 291 5.75 12.18 12.41
N LEU A 292 6.03 10.88 12.64
CA LEU A 292 6.82 10.29 13.70
C LEU A 292 6.18 10.45 15.10
N ASP A 293 5.74 11.65 15.45
CA ASP A 293 5.08 11.99 16.72
C ASP A 293 3.58 12.25 16.49
N TYR A 294 2.75 11.55 17.26
CA TYR A 294 1.27 11.65 17.24
C TYR A 294 0.70 12.07 18.60
N THR A 295 1.53 12.63 19.49
CA THR A 295 1.08 13.29 20.71
C THR A 295 0.31 14.56 20.41
N ASP A 296 -0.44 15.07 21.39
CA ASP A 296 -1.16 16.34 21.23
C ASP A 296 -0.20 17.55 21.16
N ASP A 297 1.03 17.39 21.65
CA ASP A 297 2.04 18.44 21.76
C ASP A 297 3.11 18.39 20.63
N ASN A 298 2.84 17.69 19.53
CA ASN A 298 3.83 17.48 18.44
C ASN A 298 4.20 18.74 17.65
N GLY A 299 3.51 19.85 17.86
CA GLY A 299 3.77 21.15 17.22
C GLY A 299 3.39 21.23 15.72
N LEU A 300 2.94 20.14 15.10
CA LEU A 300 2.57 20.09 13.69
C LEU A 300 1.06 20.08 13.47
N ILE A 301 0.35 19.25 14.23
CA ILE A 301 -1.08 18.97 14.05
C ILE A 301 -1.80 19.07 15.39
N ASP A 302 -2.79 19.94 15.45
CA ASP A 302 -3.77 20.00 16.54
C ASP A 302 -4.92 19.02 16.22
N TYR A 303 -4.96 17.88 16.90
CA TYR A 303 -5.96 16.84 16.68
C TYR A 303 -7.36 17.20 17.21
N THR A 304 -7.54 18.35 17.85
CA THR A 304 -8.85 18.88 18.25
C THR A 304 -9.52 19.69 17.14
N GLN A 305 -8.78 20.02 16.09
CA GLN A 305 -9.24 20.83 14.95
C GLN A 305 -9.35 19.96 13.68
N ASP A 306 -9.70 20.58 12.56
CA ASP A 306 -9.71 19.90 11.26
C ASP A 306 -8.29 19.48 10.83
N VAL A 307 -7.97 18.22 11.07
CA VAL A 307 -6.67 17.61 10.72
C VAL A 307 -6.41 17.66 9.22
N ASN A 308 -7.44 17.42 8.39
CA ASN A 308 -7.28 17.42 6.94
C ASN A 308 -6.89 18.81 6.40
N ALA A 309 -7.53 19.85 6.90
CA ALA A 309 -7.18 21.23 6.53
C ALA A 309 -5.77 21.63 6.98
N GLN A 310 -5.32 21.13 8.14
CA GLN A 310 -3.96 21.35 8.61
C GLN A 310 -2.94 20.63 7.73
N LEU A 311 -3.20 19.40 7.33
CA LEU A 311 -2.34 18.65 6.40
C LEU A 311 -2.25 19.32 5.04
N TYR A 312 -3.35 19.83 4.48
CA TYR A 312 -3.30 20.58 3.23
C TYR A 312 -2.39 21.82 3.33
N ARG A 313 -2.41 22.52 4.46
CA ARG A 313 -1.49 23.67 4.70
C ARG A 313 -0.04 23.19 4.86
N LEU A 314 0.19 22.17 5.68
CA LEU A 314 1.52 21.63 5.97
C LEU A 314 2.24 21.18 4.69
N PHE A 315 1.52 20.50 3.80
CA PHE A 315 2.05 20.00 2.53
C PHE A 315 1.90 20.99 1.37
N GLY A 316 1.36 22.19 1.61
CA GLY A 316 1.17 23.21 0.58
C GLY A 316 0.27 22.71 -0.57
N ILE A 317 -0.81 21.99 -0.26
CA ILE A 317 -1.78 21.46 -1.22
C ILE A 317 -2.71 22.59 -1.63
N ASP A 318 -2.63 23.02 -2.88
CA ASP A 318 -3.46 24.03 -3.47
C ASP A 318 -4.86 23.50 -3.85
N GLU A 319 -5.71 24.40 -4.36
CA GLU A 319 -7.10 24.07 -4.70
C GLU A 319 -7.20 23.06 -5.88
N GLN A 320 -6.28 23.15 -6.85
CA GLN A 320 -6.25 22.20 -7.97
C GLN A 320 -5.87 20.81 -7.48
N MET A 321 -4.87 20.69 -6.59
CA MET A 321 -4.47 19.43 -5.98
C MET A 321 -5.59 18.85 -5.11
N ARG A 322 -6.31 19.68 -4.34
CA ARG A 322 -7.48 19.24 -3.55
C ARG A 322 -8.56 18.63 -4.45
N ALA A 323 -8.90 19.30 -5.55
CA ALA A 323 -9.87 18.78 -6.51
C ALA A 323 -9.46 17.39 -7.09
N ILE A 324 -8.15 17.17 -7.33
CA ILE A 324 -7.62 15.87 -7.77
C ILE A 324 -7.80 14.82 -6.67
N ILE A 325 -7.46 15.15 -5.43
CA ILE A 325 -7.61 14.26 -4.26
C ILE A 325 -9.07 13.84 -4.12
N GLU A 326 -9.98 14.82 -4.07
CA GLU A 326 -11.41 14.58 -3.90
C GLU A 326 -11.99 13.72 -5.02
N ARG A 327 -11.68 14.03 -6.28
CA ARG A 327 -12.12 13.26 -7.43
C ARG A 327 -11.63 11.81 -7.37
N THR A 328 -10.35 11.61 -7.04
CA THR A 328 -9.76 10.27 -6.93
C THR A 328 -10.44 9.45 -5.83
N LEU A 329 -10.72 10.06 -4.69
CA LEU A 329 -11.42 9.41 -3.60
C LEU A 329 -12.89 9.12 -3.94
N GLN A 330 -13.55 9.98 -4.71
CA GLN A 330 -14.93 9.75 -5.19
C GLN A 330 -15.01 8.58 -6.17
N GLU A 331 -14.07 8.44 -7.08
CA GLU A 331 -14.02 7.33 -8.04
C GLU A 331 -13.81 5.95 -7.36
N ARG A 332 -13.33 5.94 -6.12
CA ARG A 332 -13.11 4.73 -5.30
C ARG A 332 -14.26 4.47 -4.33
N ARG A 333 -15.30 5.28 -4.36
CA ARG A 333 -16.55 5.10 -3.59
C ARG A 333 -17.49 4.17 -4.33
#